data_f93b5c33d1fe5604e2fad5b078f1977d
#
_entry.id   f93b5c33d1fe5604e2fad5b078f1977d
#
_cell.length_a   1.000
_cell.length_b   1.000
_cell.length_c   1.000
_cell.angle_alpha   90.00
_cell.angle_beta   90.00
_cell.angle_gamma   90.00
#
_symmetry.space_group_name_H-M   'P 1'
#
loop_
_entity.id
_entity.type
_entity.pdbx_description
1 polymer ?
#
loop_
_entity_poly.entity_id
_entity_poly.type
_entity_poly.pdbx_seq_one_letter_code
_entity_poly.pdbx_strand_id
1 'polypeptide(L)'
;MNKITKMFATLFAAAAALAGATHAAAQEKPVVDRERVLVVYYSWGGNTRQAAQYIAEHTGAHTMEIVPVKPYSKDYNECVEQAKKEVQAEATPEIKTPMVDLNKYDVVFIGTPNWWSSIAPPVRTFLEKNNFAGKKVALFVTHGSGGMARCEKDAKELLSKATMLRSAAFEGSSISSAKEAVTKWVDGIISIRR
;
A
#
# COMPACT_ATOMS: atom_id res chain seq x y z
N MET A 1 59.65 61.25 -18.52
CA MET A 1 58.43 61.30 -17.66
C MET A 1 57.48 60.22 -18.14
N ASN A 2 57.32 59.26 -17.32
CA ASN A 2 56.77 57.95 -17.62
C ASN A 2 55.21 57.91 -17.66
N LYS A 3 54.67 57.35 -18.68
CA LYS A 3 53.28 56.91 -18.68
C LYS A 3 53.23 55.41 -18.79
N ILE A 4 52.88 54.78 -17.66
CA ILE A 4 52.71 53.37 -17.55
C ILE A 4 51.26 53.06 -17.99
N THR A 5 51.14 52.40 -19.11
CA THR A 5 49.85 51.91 -19.62
C THR A 5 49.56 50.55 -18.91
N LYS A 6 48.55 50.53 -18.07
CA LYS A 6 48.04 49.27 -17.46
C LYS A 6 47.07 48.59 -18.44
N MET A 7 47.45 47.44 -18.91
CA MET A 7 46.65 46.55 -19.72
C MET A 7 45.78 45.68 -18.78
N PHE A 8 44.47 45.89 -18.82
CA PHE A 8 43.53 45.00 -18.11
C PHE A 8 43.20 43.82 -18.99
N ALA A 9 43.64 42.66 -18.58
CA ALA A 9 43.21 41.39 -19.16
C ALA A 9 41.87 41.00 -18.54
N THR A 10 40.81 40.98 -19.35
CA THR A 10 39.46 40.51 -18.95
C THR A 10 39.44 39.01 -19.07
N LEU A 11 39.37 38.32 -17.95
CA LEU A 11 39.16 36.88 -17.87
C LEU A 11 37.66 36.61 -18.01
N PHE A 12 37.22 36.05 -19.12
CA PHE A 12 35.89 35.49 -19.28
C PHE A 12 35.88 34.10 -18.59
N ALA A 13 35.26 34.02 -17.44
CA ALA A 13 34.93 32.75 -16.82
C ALA A 13 33.64 32.21 -17.43
N ALA A 14 33.72 31.22 -18.30
CA ALA A 14 32.58 30.49 -18.80
C ALA A 14 32.08 29.57 -17.65
N ALA A 15 30.97 29.95 -17.01
CA ALA A 15 30.23 29.09 -16.11
C ALA A 15 29.48 28.03 -16.93
N ALA A 16 30.04 26.82 -17.02
CA ALA A 16 29.29 25.68 -17.55
C ALA A 16 28.23 25.28 -16.50
N ALA A 17 26.98 25.63 -16.81
CA ALA A 17 25.82 25.11 -16.06
C ALA A 17 25.72 23.61 -16.31
N LEU A 18 26.17 22.79 -15.36
CA LEU A 18 25.80 21.37 -15.30
C LEU A 18 24.30 21.33 -14.98
N ALA A 19 23.47 21.16 -16.00
CA ALA A 19 22.11 20.71 -15.86
C ALA A 19 22.15 19.27 -15.31
N GLY A 20 22.11 19.15 -13.97
CA GLY A 20 21.92 17.88 -13.29
C GLY A 20 20.54 17.34 -13.65
N ALA A 21 20.46 16.50 -14.67
CA ALA A 21 19.31 15.64 -14.88
C ALA A 21 19.23 14.68 -13.66
N THR A 22 18.41 15.05 -12.69
CA THR A 22 18.00 14.10 -11.65
C THR A 22 17.17 13.02 -12.34
N HIS A 23 17.84 11.97 -12.81
CA HIS A 23 17.16 10.71 -13.08
C HIS A 23 16.54 10.31 -11.75
N ALA A 24 15.22 10.42 -11.64
CA ALA A 24 14.48 9.72 -10.61
C ALA A 24 14.84 8.23 -10.79
N ALA A 25 15.72 7.73 -9.94
CA ALA A 25 16.11 6.33 -9.96
C ALA A 25 14.82 5.53 -9.85
N ALA A 26 14.48 4.80 -10.91
CA ALA A 26 13.37 3.87 -10.89
C ALA A 26 13.66 2.91 -9.73
N GLN A 27 12.86 2.96 -8.68
CA GLN A 27 13.06 2.15 -7.50
C GLN A 27 12.98 0.69 -7.95
N GLU A 28 14.13 -0.02 -7.91
CA GLU A 28 14.19 -1.41 -8.35
C GLU A 28 13.15 -2.23 -7.58
N LYS A 29 12.38 -3.02 -8.31
CA LYS A 29 11.38 -3.89 -7.70
C LYS A 29 12.07 -4.93 -6.83
N PRO A 30 11.65 -5.14 -5.57
CA PRO A 30 12.21 -6.18 -4.74
C PRO A 30 11.98 -7.56 -5.36
N VAL A 31 13.03 -8.38 -5.39
CA VAL A 31 12.95 -9.80 -5.72
C VAL A 31 12.71 -10.56 -4.42
N VAL A 32 11.63 -11.33 -4.36
CA VAL A 32 11.14 -11.95 -3.11
C VAL A 32 10.85 -13.43 -3.34
N ASP A 33 11.19 -14.27 -2.38
CA ASP A 33 10.76 -15.67 -2.36
C ASP A 33 9.26 -15.75 -2.05
N ARG A 34 8.53 -16.62 -2.75
CA ARG A 34 7.06 -16.74 -2.57
C ARG A 34 6.63 -16.98 -1.13
N GLU A 35 7.40 -17.77 -0.39
CA GLU A 35 7.14 -18.12 1.02
C GLU A 35 7.34 -16.93 1.96
N ARG A 36 8.00 -15.88 1.49
CA ARG A 36 8.23 -14.64 2.22
C ARG A 36 7.26 -13.52 1.83
N VAL A 37 6.17 -13.88 1.14
CA VAL A 37 5.06 -12.98 0.81
C VAL A 37 3.81 -13.39 1.58
N LEU A 38 3.16 -12.41 2.21
CA LEU A 38 1.89 -12.58 2.93
C LEU A 38 0.83 -11.67 2.33
N VAL A 39 -0.39 -12.17 2.19
CA VAL A 39 -1.57 -11.37 1.83
C VAL A 39 -2.54 -11.38 3.00
N VAL A 40 -2.70 -10.25 3.67
CA VAL A 40 -3.66 -10.07 4.77
C VAL A 40 -4.78 -9.16 4.29
N TYR A 41 -6.02 -9.50 4.60
CA TYR A 41 -7.15 -8.70 4.14
C TYR A 41 -8.37 -8.83 5.05
N TYR A 42 -9.21 -7.80 5.03
CA TYR A 42 -10.57 -7.86 5.51
C TYR A 42 -11.54 -7.77 4.33
N SER A 43 -12.61 -8.57 4.35
CA SER A 43 -13.63 -8.53 3.31
C SER A 43 -15.02 -8.74 3.92
N TRP A 44 -15.93 -7.77 3.71
CA TRP A 44 -17.34 -7.90 4.11
C TRP A 44 -18.18 -8.58 3.03
N GLY A 45 -18.11 -8.06 1.80
CA GLY A 45 -18.91 -8.52 0.66
C GLY A 45 -18.21 -9.49 -0.29
N GLY A 46 -16.95 -9.91 0.00
CA GLY A 46 -16.19 -10.85 -0.84
C GLY A 46 -15.23 -10.19 -1.84
N ASN A 47 -15.40 -8.93 -2.21
CA ASN A 47 -14.59 -8.28 -3.25
C ASN A 47 -13.10 -8.22 -2.87
N THR A 48 -12.76 -7.83 -1.64
CA THR A 48 -11.37 -7.77 -1.19
C THR A 48 -10.77 -9.17 -1.10
N ARG A 49 -11.56 -10.17 -0.70
CA ARG A 49 -11.15 -11.58 -0.71
C ARG A 49 -10.80 -12.04 -2.13
N GLN A 50 -11.61 -11.69 -3.12
CA GLN A 50 -11.37 -12.05 -4.52
C GLN A 50 -10.04 -11.43 -5.04
N ALA A 51 -9.79 -10.16 -4.75
CA ALA A 51 -8.52 -9.52 -5.09
C ALA A 51 -7.33 -10.21 -4.38
N ALA A 52 -7.47 -10.52 -3.08
CA ALA A 52 -6.45 -11.24 -2.31
C ALA A 52 -6.14 -12.63 -2.90
N GLN A 53 -7.15 -13.35 -3.37
CA GLN A 53 -6.98 -14.64 -4.04
C GLN A 53 -6.19 -14.49 -5.32
N TYR A 54 -6.47 -13.49 -6.16
CA TYR A 54 -5.70 -13.25 -7.38
C TYR A 54 -4.22 -12.94 -7.09
N ILE A 55 -3.94 -12.16 -6.04
CA ILE A 55 -2.57 -11.88 -5.61
C ILE A 55 -1.89 -13.18 -5.16
N ALA A 56 -2.55 -13.96 -4.31
CA ALA A 56 -2.01 -15.21 -3.76
C ALA A 56 -1.75 -16.27 -4.84
N GLU A 57 -2.70 -16.46 -5.78
CA GLU A 57 -2.52 -17.38 -6.91
C GLU A 57 -1.33 -16.98 -7.79
N HIS A 58 -1.16 -15.66 -8.02
CA HIS A 58 -0.09 -15.16 -8.88
C HIS A 58 1.29 -15.25 -8.22
N THR A 59 1.36 -14.99 -6.91
CA THR A 59 2.64 -14.94 -6.17
C THR A 59 3.00 -16.26 -5.47
N GLY A 60 2.03 -17.12 -5.21
CA GLY A 60 2.17 -18.28 -4.32
C GLY A 60 2.21 -17.90 -2.84
N ALA A 61 1.75 -16.70 -2.48
CA ALA A 61 1.79 -16.17 -1.12
C ALA A 61 0.82 -16.88 -0.17
N HIS A 62 1.16 -16.88 1.12
CA HIS A 62 0.22 -17.22 2.17
C HIS A 62 -0.89 -16.16 2.29
N THR A 63 -2.09 -16.59 2.64
CA THR A 63 -3.22 -15.69 2.85
C THR A 63 -3.71 -15.72 4.28
N MET A 64 -4.18 -14.58 4.78
CA MET A 64 -4.81 -14.46 6.09
C MET A 64 -5.98 -13.48 6.02
N GLU A 65 -7.16 -13.94 6.38
CA GLU A 65 -8.32 -13.07 6.51
C GLU A 65 -8.42 -12.49 7.93
N ILE A 66 -8.64 -11.19 8.01
CA ILE A 66 -8.91 -10.51 9.27
C ILE A 66 -10.38 -10.77 9.62
N VAL A 67 -10.61 -11.38 10.78
CA VAL A 67 -11.95 -11.77 11.25
C VAL A 67 -12.29 -10.98 12.50
N PRO A 68 -13.28 -10.06 12.47
CA PRO A 68 -13.77 -9.40 13.66
C PRO A 68 -14.38 -10.40 14.68
N VAL A 69 -14.18 -10.15 15.97
CA VAL A 69 -14.87 -10.94 17.03
C VAL A 69 -16.36 -10.75 16.92
N LYS A 70 -16.81 -9.53 16.69
CA LYS A 70 -18.20 -9.13 16.46
C LYS A 70 -18.40 -8.86 14.96
N PRO A 71 -19.00 -9.79 14.22
CA PRO A 71 -19.21 -9.58 12.79
C PRO A 71 -20.09 -8.36 12.53
N TYR A 72 -19.82 -7.65 11.44
CA TYR A 72 -20.73 -6.61 10.96
C TYR A 72 -22.03 -7.23 10.44
N SER A 73 -23.11 -6.46 10.54
CA SER A 73 -24.41 -6.91 10.02
C SER A 73 -24.32 -7.30 8.54
N LYS A 74 -25.13 -8.29 8.16
CA LYS A 74 -25.34 -8.65 6.74
C LYS A 74 -26.26 -7.65 6.03
N ASP A 75 -27.05 -6.89 6.79
CA ASP A 75 -27.82 -5.77 6.23
C ASP A 75 -26.85 -4.64 5.88
N TYR A 76 -26.98 -4.15 4.64
CA TYR A 76 -26.08 -3.13 4.11
C TYR A 76 -26.17 -1.82 4.88
N ASN A 77 -27.37 -1.36 5.19
CA ASN A 77 -27.59 -0.06 5.85
C ASN A 77 -27.06 -0.09 7.28
N GLU A 78 -27.33 -1.16 8.02
CA GLU A 78 -26.80 -1.33 9.39
C GLU A 78 -25.27 -1.38 9.38
N CYS A 79 -24.67 -2.11 8.43
CA CYS A 79 -23.21 -2.18 8.30
C CYS A 79 -22.62 -0.79 7.97
N VAL A 80 -23.23 -0.05 7.05
CA VAL A 80 -22.79 1.30 6.65
C VAL A 80 -22.84 2.28 7.82
N GLU A 81 -23.92 2.28 8.60
CA GLU A 81 -24.04 3.15 9.77
C GLU A 81 -23.06 2.80 10.89
N GLN A 82 -22.87 1.52 11.16
CA GLN A 82 -21.84 1.06 12.11
C GLN A 82 -20.44 1.48 11.65
N ALA A 83 -20.10 1.16 10.40
CA ALA A 83 -18.82 1.49 9.81
C ALA A 83 -18.52 2.99 9.84
N LYS A 84 -19.54 3.84 9.60
CA LYS A 84 -19.41 5.30 9.68
C LYS A 84 -18.95 5.75 11.05
N LYS A 85 -19.65 5.30 12.09
CA LYS A 85 -19.33 5.64 13.48
C LYS A 85 -17.93 5.19 13.86
N GLU A 86 -17.57 3.97 13.49
CA GLU A 86 -16.27 3.39 13.81
C GLU A 86 -15.12 4.08 13.06
N VAL A 87 -15.29 4.40 11.76
CA VAL A 87 -14.29 5.14 10.99
C VAL A 87 -14.10 6.56 11.54
N GLN A 88 -15.18 7.25 11.90
CA GLN A 88 -15.10 8.59 12.48
C GLN A 88 -14.43 8.60 13.86
N ALA A 89 -14.62 7.54 14.63
CA ALA A 89 -13.99 7.37 15.95
C ALA A 89 -12.58 6.76 15.87
N GLU A 90 -12.08 6.47 14.70
CA GLU A 90 -10.83 5.70 14.50
C GLU A 90 -10.79 4.40 15.31
N ALA A 91 -11.95 3.75 15.43
CA ALA A 91 -12.14 2.59 16.27
C ALA A 91 -11.28 1.40 15.85
N THR A 92 -10.87 0.61 16.84
CA THR A 92 -10.10 -0.62 16.69
C THR A 92 -10.88 -1.82 17.22
N PRO A 93 -11.94 -2.27 16.50
CA PRO A 93 -12.75 -3.40 16.95
C PRO A 93 -11.90 -4.64 17.16
N GLU A 94 -12.25 -5.44 18.15
CA GLU A 94 -11.53 -6.67 18.44
C GLU A 94 -11.60 -7.66 17.27
N ILE A 95 -10.45 -8.29 16.95
CA ILE A 95 -10.32 -9.28 15.89
C ILE A 95 -9.90 -10.63 16.47
N LYS A 96 -10.42 -11.72 15.89
CA LYS A 96 -10.02 -13.10 16.20
C LYS A 96 -8.69 -13.48 15.57
N THR A 97 -8.31 -12.76 14.51
CA THR A 97 -7.05 -12.99 13.78
C THR A 97 -5.87 -12.83 14.71
N PRO A 98 -5.01 -13.82 14.88
CA PRO A 98 -3.88 -13.75 15.78
C PRO A 98 -2.83 -12.74 15.28
N MET A 99 -1.96 -12.34 16.17
CA MET A 99 -0.73 -11.62 15.77
C MET A 99 0.12 -12.53 14.88
N VAL A 100 0.75 -11.92 13.87
CA VAL A 100 1.57 -12.64 12.89
C VAL A 100 3.04 -12.43 13.20
N ASP A 101 3.80 -13.52 13.15
CA ASP A 101 5.26 -13.42 13.12
C ASP A 101 5.71 -12.87 11.76
N LEU A 102 5.73 -11.55 11.64
CA LEU A 102 6.12 -10.87 10.41
C LEU A 102 7.61 -11.05 10.05
N ASN A 103 8.46 -11.61 10.92
CA ASN A 103 9.85 -11.91 10.58
C ASN A 103 9.96 -12.96 9.47
N LYS A 104 8.93 -13.76 9.28
CA LYS A 104 8.85 -14.74 8.18
C LYS A 104 8.63 -14.12 6.81
N TYR A 105 8.24 -12.84 6.74
CA TYR A 105 7.82 -12.19 5.50
C TYR A 105 8.64 -10.93 5.22
N ASP A 106 8.96 -10.71 3.95
CA ASP A 106 9.63 -9.49 3.47
C ASP A 106 8.64 -8.51 2.87
N VAL A 107 7.59 -9.05 2.23
CA VAL A 107 6.52 -8.28 1.61
C VAL A 107 5.17 -8.70 2.19
N VAL A 108 4.37 -7.70 2.57
CA VAL A 108 3.00 -7.91 3.05
C VAL A 108 2.04 -7.09 2.20
N PHE A 109 1.11 -7.77 1.54
CA PHE A 109 -0.04 -7.14 0.90
C PHE A 109 -1.15 -6.96 1.94
N ILE A 110 -1.67 -5.76 2.06
CA ILE A 110 -2.79 -5.43 2.96
C ILE A 110 -4.02 -5.08 2.14
N GLY A 111 -5.10 -5.84 2.32
CA GLY A 111 -6.36 -5.64 1.62
C GLY A 111 -7.44 -5.04 2.50
N THR A 112 -8.11 -4.01 2.01
CA THR A 112 -9.22 -3.35 2.70
C THR A 112 -10.33 -2.94 1.74
N PRO A 113 -11.60 -3.03 2.11
CA PRO A 113 -12.61 -2.23 1.43
C PRO A 113 -12.42 -0.76 1.81
N ASN A 114 -12.75 0.15 0.89
CA ASN A 114 -12.88 1.57 1.19
C ASN A 114 -14.18 1.81 1.93
N TRP A 115 -14.09 2.07 3.22
CA TRP A 115 -15.22 2.40 4.08
C TRP A 115 -15.14 3.86 4.53
N TRP A 116 -16.12 4.66 4.09
CA TRP A 116 -16.18 6.08 4.41
C TRP A 116 -14.87 6.83 4.12
N SER A 117 -14.30 6.55 2.94
CA SER A 117 -13.03 7.12 2.46
C SER A 117 -11.79 6.67 3.23
N SER A 118 -11.87 5.67 4.10
CA SER A 118 -10.79 5.17 4.95
C SER A 118 -10.63 3.64 4.83
N ILE A 119 -9.58 3.11 5.44
CA ILE A 119 -9.42 1.67 5.67
C ILE A 119 -10.50 1.18 6.62
N ALA A 120 -10.97 -0.06 6.43
CA ALA A 120 -11.95 -0.67 7.32
C ALA A 120 -11.38 -0.81 8.76
N PRO A 121 -12.17 -0.55 9.81
CA PRO A 121 -11.71 -0.60 11.19
C PRO A 121 -11.03 -1.91 11.62
N PRO A 122 -11.45 -3.12 11.16
CA PRO A 122 -10.70 -4.36 11.45
C PRO A 122 -9.28 -4.35 10.89
N VAL A 123 -9.05 -3.68 9.74
CA VAL A 123 -7.71 -3.53 9.16
C VAL A 123 -6.87 -2.58 10.01
N ARG A 124 -7.44 -1.46 10.47
CA ARG A 124 -6.78 -0.57 11.44
C ARG A 124 -6.29 -1.36 12.65
N THR A 125 -7.18 -2.16 13.27
CA THR A 125 -6.82 -3.01 14.41
C THR A 125 -5.63 -3.92 14.11
N PHE A 126 -5.63 -4.56 12.95
CA PHE A 126 -4.55 -5.45 12.55
C PHE A 126 -3.23 -4.71 12.38
N LEU A 127 -3.25 -3.52 11.74
CA LEU A 127 -2.06 -2.72 11.54
C LEU A 127 -1.46 -2.23 12.86
N GLU A 128 -2.29 -1.81 13.81
CA GLU A 128 -1.84 -1.35 15.13
C GLU A 128 -1.27 -2.48 16.00
N LYS A 129 -1.82 -3.68 15.90
CA LYS A 129 -1.40 -4.82 16.72
C LYS A 129 -0.14 -5.52 16.22
N ASN A 130 0.30 -5.28 14.99
CA ASN A 130 1.44 -5.97 14.40
C ASN A 130 2.61 -5.01 14.11
N ASN A 131 3.84 -5.50 14.25
CA ASN A 131 5.03 -4.70 14.01
C ASN A 131 5.53 -4.85 12.57
N PHE A 132 5.31 -3.83 11.74
CA PHE A 132 5.74 -3.79 10.34
C PHE A 132 7.12 -3.15 10.12
N ALA A 133 7.93 -2.93 11.16
CA ALA A 133 9.25 -2.33 11.02
C ALA A 133 10.12 -3.11 10.03
N GLY A 134 10.67 -2.40 9.04
CA GLY A 134 11.53 -2.98 8.00
C GLY A 134 10.81 -3.81 6.94
N LYS A 135 9.49 -3.92 6.99
CA LYS A 135 8.69 -4.64 5.97
C LYS A 135 8.39 -3.76 4.77
N LYS A 136 8.26 -4.37 3.60
CA LYS A 136 7.68 -3.74 2.41
C LYS A 136 6.19 -4.03 2.40
N VAL A 137 5.35 -2.99 2.34
CA VAL A 137 3.89 -3.14 2.41
C VAL A 137 3.25 -2.56 1.16
N ALA A 138 2.37 -3.32 0.52
CA ALA A 138 1.55 -2.89 -0.60
C ALA A 138 0.09 -2.90 -0.19
N LEU A 139 -0.59 -1.75 -0.26
CA LEU A 139 -2.02 -1.66 0.03
C LEU A 139 -2.84 -1.89 -1.24
N PHE A 140 -3.86 -2.74 -1.15
CA PHE A 140 -4.89 -2.84 -2.17
C PHE A 140 -6.26 -2.57 -1.58
N VAL A 141 -7.02 -1.75 -2.28
CA VAL A 141 -8.32 -1.25 -1.84
C VAL A 141 -9.40 -1.71 -2.81
N THR A 142 -10.51 -2.24 -2.30
CA THR A 142 -11.70 -2.44 -3.12
C THR A 142 -12.76 -1.39 -2.76
N HIS A 143 -13.48 -0.88 -3.76
CA HIS A 143 -14.41 0.23 -3.58
C HIS A 143 -15.64 0.10 -4.47
N GLY A 144 -16.73 0.77 -4.13
CA GLY A 144 -17.89 0.92 -5.01
C GLY A 144 -17.62 1.98 -6.09
N SER A 145 -17.32 3.22 -5.68
CA SER A 145 -17.01 4.33 -6.59
C SER A 145 -15.96 5.30 -6.03
N GLY A 146 -15.58 5.15 -4.76
CA GLY A 146 -14.72 6.12 -4.06
C GLY A 146 -13.22 6.00 -4.33
N GLY A 147 -12.78 5.03 -5.12
CA GLY A 147 -11.34 4.83 -5.41
C GLY A 147 -10.52 4.54 -4.16
N MET A 148 -9.26 5.00 -4.18
CA MET A 148 -8.32 4.91 -3.06
C MET A 148 -8.72 5.81 -1.90
N ALA A 149 -9.32 6.96 -2.19
CA ALA A 149 -9.62 8.01 -1.23
C ALA A 149 -8.43 8.27 -0.28
N ARG A 150 -8.65 8.31 1.04
CA ARG A 150 -7.55 8.46 2.00
C ARG A 150 -7.03 7.15 2.61
N CYS A 151 -7.49 5.98 2.09
CA CYS A 151 -7.07 4.68 2.63
C CYS A 151 -5.54 4.53 2.68
N GLU A 152 -4.82 4.97 1.64
CA GLU A 152 -3.36 4.91 1.62
C GLU A 152 -2.73 5.83 2.66
N LYS A 153 -3.27 7.03 2.84
CA LYS A 153 -2.80 7.98 3.85
C LYS A 153 -2.97 7.39 5.25
N ASP A 154 -4.18 6.92 5.57
CA ASP A 154 -4.52 6.37 6.87
C ASP A 154 -3.66 5.11 7.19
N ALA A 155 -3.42 4.25 6.18
CA ALA A 155 -2.53 3.12 6.33
C ALA A 155 -1.06 3.54 6.55
N LYS A 156 -0.56 4.55 5.83
CA LYS A 156 0.82 5.06 5.99
C LYS A 156 1.10 5.60 7.38
N GLU A 157 0.12 6.26 8.00
CA GLU A 157 0.27 6.77 9.37
C GLU A 157 0.52 5.64 10.37
N LEU A 158 -0.17 4.51 10.21
CA LEU A 158 -0.01 3.31 11.04
C LEU A 158 1.25 2.51 10.68
N LEU A 159 1.71 2.61 9.46
CA LEU A 159 2.83 1.86 8.90
C LEU A 159 4.12 2.70 8.81
N SER A 160 4.29 3.69 9.68
CA SER A 160 5.41 4.65 9.63
C SER A 160 6.81 4.03 9.65
N LYS A 161 6.94 2.79 10.13
CA LYS A 161 8.20 2.02 10.17
C LYS A 161 8.37 1.03 9.02
N ALA A 162 7.39 0.96 8.12
CA ALA A 162 7.42 0.11 6.92
C ALA A 162 7.81 0.92 5.69
N THR A 163 8.26 0.23 4.64
CA THR A 163 8.43 0.82 3.32
C THR A 163 7.16 0.57 2.51
N MET A 164 6.40 1.63 2.22
CA MET A 164 5.22 1.50 1.37
C MET A 164 5.61 1.33 -0.09
N LEU A 165 5.15 0.24 -0.69
CA LEU A 165 5.16 0.03 -2.14
C LEU A 165 3.96 0.74 -2.77
N ARG A 166 3.93 0.83 -4.11
CA ARG A 166 2.81 1.45 -4.83
C ARG A 166 1.49 0.72 -4.55
N SER A 167 0.51 1.42 -4.01
CA SER A 167 -0.84 0.91 -3.74
C SER A 167 -1.70 0.84 -5.01
N ALA A 168 -2.78 0.06 -4.96
CA ALA A 168 -3.79 0.00 -6.01
C ALA A 168 -5.21 0.02 -5.44
N ALA A 169 -6.16 0.49 -6.27
CA ALA A 169 -7.58 0.45 -5.97
C ALA A 169 -8.32 -0.25 -7.12
N PHE A 170 -9.26 -1.14 -6.77
CA PHE A 170 -10.03 -1.94 -7.70
C PHE A 170 -11.52 -1.77 -7.43
N GLU A 171 -12.29 -1.58 -8.48
CA GLU A 171 -13.74 -1.45 -8.36
C GLU A 171 -14.37 -2.82 -8.06
N GLY A 172 -15.18 -2.87 -6.98
CA GLY A 172 -15.79 -4.11 -6.51
C GLY A 172 -16.77 -4.74 -7.48
N SER A 173 -17.52 -3.92 -8.22
CA SER A 173 -18.49 -4.40 -9.22
C SER A 173 -17.85 -5.16 -10.39
N SER A 174 -16.57 -4.88 -10.68
CA SER A 174 -15.80 -5.51 -11.76
C SER A 174 -14.70 -6.44 -11.27
N ILE A 175 -14.63 -6.72 -9.95
CA ILE A 175 -13.51 -7.48 -9.38
C ILE A 175 -13.37 -8.90 -9.96
N SER A 176 -14.47 -9.54 -10.34
CA SER A 176 -14.46 -10.88 -10.94
C SER A 176 -13.70 -10.94 -12.27
N SER A 177 -13.63 -9.82 -13.00
CA SER A 177 -12.88 -9.69 -14.26
C SER A 177 -11.54 -8.96 -14.10
N ALA A 178 -11.17 -8.56 -12.88
CA ALA A 178 -9.98 -7.73 -12.63
C ALA A 178 -8.68 -8.53 -12.44
N LYS A 179 -8.66 -9.85 -12.64
CA LYS A 179 -7.48 -10.70 -12.39
C LYS A 179 -6.24 -10.18 -13.11
N GLU A 180 -6.34 -9.84 -14.38
CA GLU A 180 -5.22 -9.30 -15.16
C GLU A 180 -4.71 -7.97 -14.62
N ALA A 181 -5.61 -7.05 -14.26
CA ALA A 181 -5.25 -5.76 -13.68
C ALA A 181 -4.54 -5.92 -12.33
N VAL A 182 -5.02 -6.84 -11.48
CA VAL A 182 -4.40 -7.16 -10.19
C VAL A 182 -3.00 -7.74 -10.38
N THR A 183 -2.84 -8.75 -11.24
CA THR A 183 -1.54 -9.40 -11.48
C THR A 183 -0.54 -8.45 -12.12
N LYS A 184 -0.96 -7.62 -13.08
CA LYS A 184 -0.12 -6.58 -13.68
C LYS A 184 0.36 -5.54 -12.65
N TRP A 185 -0.51 -5.17 -11.71
CA TRP A 185 -0.11 -4.31 -10.61
C TRP A 185 0.95 -4.98 -9.72
N VAL A 186 0.76 -6.25 -9.34
CA VAL A 186 1.74 -7.02 -8.55
C VAL A 186 3.08 -7.08 -9.25
N ASP A 187 3.11 -7.45 -10.55
CA ASP A 187 4.33 -7.48 -11.37
C ASP A 187 5.01 -6.12 -11.49
N GLY A 188 4.22 -5.04 -11.34
CA GLY A 188 4.74 -3.67 -11.32
C GLY A 188 5.49 -3.30 -10.05
N ILE A 189 5.33 -4.04 -8.94
CA ILE A 189 5.85 -3.66 -7.62
C ILE A 189 6.79 -4.68 -6.99
N ILE A 190 6.68 -5.96 -7.33
CA ILE A 190 7.60 -7.02 -6.89
C ILE A 190 7.93 -7.98 -8.03
N SER A 191 8.99 -8.76 -7.85
CA SER A 191 9.32 -9.92 -8.68
C SER A 191 9.43 -11.15 -7.78
N ILE A 192 8.75 -12.24 -8.14
CA ILE A 192 8.84 -13.49 -7.38
C ILE A 192 10.04 -14.28 -7.91
N ARG A 193 10.91 -14.72 -6.99
CA ARG A 193 12.02 -15.60 -7.34
C ARG A 193 11.46 -16.96 -7.79
N ARG A 194 11.89 -17.41 -8.95
CA ARG A 194 11.53 -18.71 -9.53
C ARG A 194 12.49 -19.79 -9.08
#